data_7b39c8cdd163601703c7cf37297b7c6e
#
_entry.id   7b39c8cdd163601703c7cf37297b7c6e
#
_cell.length_a   1.000
_cell.length_b   1.000
_cell.length_c   1.000
_cell.angle_alpha   90.00
_cell.angle_beta   90.00
_cell.angle_gamma   90.00
#
_symmetry.space_group_name_H-M   'P 1'
#
loop_
_entity.id
_entity.type
_entity.pdbx_description
1 polymer ?
#
loop_
_entity_poly.entity_id
_entity_poly.type
_entity_poly.pdbx_seq_one_letter_code
_entity_poly.pdbx_strand_id
1 'polypeptide(L)'
;MKQLITLILIGFSQLLMAQDGYKLWLQYAEVDNPKVVEQYKKYNTKVQLDTTTATGTVIHNELNLALGGMLAQQAVLSSEQPTLVILKYSALPQNLKKEFDELSELPEDGYKILTMRSDKRDVIVISSASEKGLLYGTFAYLREMQLHKDLSKLDITDASKIKKRLLNHWDNLDRTIERGYAGFSIWDWHLLPNLIKEEYIDYARANASIGINGTVLNNVNASAYILQDDYLQKVKALADAFRPYGIQVYLTARFSAPIEIGGLKTADPLNTEVQKWWNEKAKEIYELIPDFGGFLVKANSEGQPGPNNYGRSHVDGANMLADAVAPYGGIVMWRAFVYSDEKPEDRAKQAYSEFVPFDGKFKDNVLVQVKNGAIDFQPREPFHPLFGAMPETPLMMEFQITQEYLGGMSHLVFLPKLFEETLQGDTYAKGTGSTVAKVVDGSLNQKELTGMAGVSNIGNARNWTGHPFAQANWYGFGRLAWNPE
;
A
#
# COMPACT_ATOMS: atom_id res chain seq x y z
N MET A 1 0.83 52.15 -24.50
CA MET A 1 1.01 50.82 -25.10
C MET A 1 1.96 49.93 -24.31
N LYS A 2 3.23 50.30 -24.05
CA LYS A 2 4.16 49.44 -23.28
C LYS A 2 3.65 49.07 -21.89
N GLN A 3 3.10 50.02 -21.13
CA GLN A 3 2.54 49.76 -19.78
C GLN A 3 1.29 48.88 -19.81
N LEU A 4 0.46 48.96 -20.86
CA LEU A 4 -0.71 48.12 -21.02
C LEU A 4 -0.31 46.66 -21.37
N ILE A 5 0.73 46.49 -22.18
CA ILE A 5 1.29 45.16 -22.54
C ILE A 5 1.93 44.52 -21.31
N THR A 6 2.61 45.30 -20.48
CA THR A 6 3.21 44.82 -19.21
C THR A 6 2.13 44.39 -18.20
N LEU A 7 1.04 45.13 -18.07
CA LEU A 7 -0.11 44.73 -17.24
C LEU A 7 -0.83 43.52 -17.74
N ILE A 8 -0.96 43.35 -19.06
CA ILE A 8 -1.55 42.15 -19.67
C ILE A 8 -0.64 40.95 -19.47
N LEU A 9 0.67 41.08 -19.62
CA LEU A 9 1.65 40.02 -19.35
C LEU A 9 1.68 39.60 -17.86
N ILE A 10 1.59 40.56 -16.93
CA ILE A 10 1.48 40.27 -15.49
C ILE A 10 0.13 39.63 -15.16
N GLY A 11 -0.97 40.04 -15.80
CA GLY A 11 -2.27 39.41 -15.65
C GLY A 11 -2.30 37.98 -16.20
N PHE A 12 -1.63 37.72 -17.31
CA PHE A 12 -1.50 36.36 -17.87
C PHE A 12 -0.56 35.44 -17.05
N SER A 13 0.48 35.99 -16.42
CA SER A 13 1.37 35.20 -15.57
C SER A 13 0.71 34.72 -14.28
N GLN A 14 -0.35 35.39 -13.83
CA GLN A 14 -1.14 34.93 -12.66
C GLN A 14 -2.17 33.83 -13.03
N LEU A 15 -2.49 33.66 -14.31
CA LEU A 15 -3.39 32.60 -14.78
C LEU A 15 -2.66 31.29 -15.11
N LEU A 16 -1.33 31.28 -15.12
CA LEU A 16 -0.50 30.10 -15.37
C LEU A 16 0.13 29.58 -14.06
N MET A 17 -0.66 29.43 -13.02
CA MET A 17 -0.25 28.58 -11.89
C MET A 17 -0.31 27.14 -12.38
N ALA A 18 0.75 26.68 -13.03
CA ALA A 18 0.91 25.28 -13.35
C ALA A 18 0.86 24.49 -12.05
N GLN A 19 0.00 23.49 -11.99
CA GLN A 19 -0.08 22.61 -10.83
C GLN A 19 1.28 21.90 -10.68
N ASP A 20 1.87 21.97 -9.49
CA ASP A 20 3.16 21.35 -9.19
C ASP A 20 3.09 19.82 -9.01
N GLY A 21 1.89 19.25 -9.06
CA GLY A 21 1.65 17.83 -8.89
C GLY A 21 1.69 17.33 -7.45
N TYR A 22 1.94 18.18 -6.47
CA TYR A 22 2.08 17.76 -5.07
C TYR A 22 0.81 17.11 -4.49
N LYS A 23 -0.36 17.64 -4.82
CA LYS A 23 -1.65 17.14 -4.31
C LYS A 23 -2.08 15.83 -4.95
N LEU A 24 -1.33 15.32 -5.92
CA LEU A 24 -1.64 14.06 -6.62
C LEU A 24 -3.06 14.09 -7.21
N TRP A 25 -3.84 13.03 -7.00
CA TRP A 25 -5.26 12.91 -7.36
C TRP A 25 -6.22 13.43 -6.29
N LEU A 26 -5.69 14.00 -5.18
CA LEU A 26 -6.46 14.60 -4.08
C LEU A 26 -6.51 16.13 -4.20
N GLN A 27 -6.63 16.64 -5.41
CA GLN A 27 -6.62 18.09 -5.67
C GLN A 27 -7.91 18.77 -5.24
N TYR A 28 -9.03 18.03 -5.26
CA TYR A 28 -10.35 18.56 -4.92
C TYR A 28 -10.66 19.88 -5.64
N ALA A 29 -10.48 19.86 -6.97
CA ALA A 29 -10.71 21.03 -7.81
C ALA A 29 -12.15 21.53 -7.67
N GLU A 30 -12.33 22.84 -7.72
CA GLU A 30 -13.65 23.48 -7.63
C GLU A 30 -14.61 22.91 -8.68
N VAL A 31 -15.84 22.61 -8.25
CA VAL A 31 -16.91 22.16 -9.14
C VAL A 31 -17.59 23.40 -9.72
N ASP A 32 -17.49 23.57 -11.04
CA ASP A 32 -17.98 24.75 -11.77
C ASP A 32 -19.44 24.62 -12.24
N ASN A 33 -20.03 23.40 -12.27
CA ASN A 33 -21.42 23.17 -12.65
C ASN A 33 -22.40 23.52 -11.52
N PRO A 34 -23.23 24.59 -11.62
CA PRO A 34 -24.08 25.03 -10.53
C PRO A 34 -25.08 23.96 -10.04
N LYS A 35 -25.59 23.11 -10.95
CA LYS A 35 -26.55 22.05 -10.57
C LYS A 35 -25.86 20.96 -9.76
N VAL A 36 -24.63 20.62 -10.10
CA VAL A 36 -23.82 19.66 -9.33
C VAL A 36 -23.45 20.24 -7.98
N VAL A 37 -23.04 21.50 -7.92
CA VAL A 37 -22.75 22.21 -6.68
C VAL A 37 -23.97 22.23 -5.74
N GLU A 38 -25.16 22.57 -6.25
CA GLU A 38 -26.40 22.58 -5.44
C GLU A 38 -26.72 21.20 -4.88
N GLN A 39 -26.63 20.15 -5.72
CA GLN A 39 -26.82 18.77 -5.27
C GLN A 39 -25.81 18.38 -4.20
N TYR A 40 -24.52 18.65 -4.43
CA TYR A 40 -23.47 18.26 -3.49
C TYR A 40 -23.58 19.03 -2.16
N LYS A 41 -23.88 20.32 -2.20
CA LYS A 41 -24.15 21.09 -0.98
C LYS A 41 -25.31 20.53 -0.18
N LYS A 42 -26.41 20.09 -0.84
CA LYS A 42 -27.57 19.48 -0.18
C LYS A 42 -27.18 18.28 0.69
N TYR A 43 -26.30 17.38 0.16
CA TYR A 43 -25.89 16.15 0.86
C TYR A 43 -24.76 16.34 1.88
N ASN A 44 -24.05 17.45 1.85
CA ASN A 44 -22.90 17.71 2.72
C ASN A 44 -23.14 18.85 3.73
N THR A 45 -24.40 19.12 4.09
CA THR A 45 -24.73 20.23 5.02
C THR A 45 -24.40 19.88 6.46
N LYS A 46 -24.77 18.67 6.90
CA LYS A 46 -24.55 18.18 8.27
C LYS A 46 -23.98 16.77 8.22
N VAL A 47 -22.88 16.55 8.89
CA VAL A 47 -22.14 15.28 8.89
C VAL A 47 -22.22 14.65 10.28
N GLN A 48 -22.71 13.43 10.37
CA GLN A 48 -22.61 12.61 11.58
C GLN A 48 -21.38 11.69 11.46
N LEU A 49 -20.41 11.91 12.31
CA LEU A 49 -19.14 11.20 12.33
C LEU A 49 -18.60 11.13 13.76
N ASP A 50 -18.02 10.01 14.14
CA ASP A 50 -17.28 9.89 15.39
C ASP A 50 -15.84 10.40 15.21
N THR A 51 -15.57 11.56 15.76
CA THR A 51 -14.23 12.18 15.73
C THR A 51 -13.40 11.93 17.00
N THR A 52 -13.87 11.07 17.89
CA THR A 52 -13.11 10.71 19.10
C THR A 52 -11.96 9.75 18.81
N THR A 53 -11.99 9.09 17.65
CA THR A 53 -10.92 8.23 17.18
C THR A 53 -9.96 8.97 16.27
N ALA A 54 -8.72 8.49 16.18
CA ALA A 54 -7.71 9.08 15.31
C ALA A 54 -8.13 9.01 13.82
N THR A 55 -8.67 7.88 13.37
CA THR A 55 -9.16 7.72 12.00
C THR A 55 -10.39 8.59 11.73
N GLY A 56 -11.31 8.73 12.70
CA GLY A 56 -12.44 9.64 12.57
C GLY A 56 -12.01 11.10 12.44
N THR A 57 -10.96 11.50 13.14
CA THR A 57 -10.34 12.84 12.99
C THR A 57 -9.75 13.01 11.58
N VAL A 58 -9.06 11.98 11.05
CA VAL A 58 -8.54 11.99 9.66
C VAL A 58 -9.68 12.13 8.66
N ILE A 59 -10.77 11.37 8.80
CA ILE A 59 -11.95 11.47 7.93
C ILE A 59 -12.53 12.89 7.95
N HIS A 60 -12.67 13.50 9.13
CA HIS A 60 -13.18 14.86 9.25
C HIS A 60 -12.27 15.88 8.55
N ASN A 61 -10.97 15.77 8.75
CA ASN A 61 -9.99 16.64 8.09
C ASN A 61 -10.04 16.49 6.56
N GLU A 62 -10.13 15.27 6.06
CA GLU A 62 -10.23 15.01 4.63
C GLU A 62 -11.52 15.56 4.02
N LEU A 63 -12.66 15.42 4.71
CA LEU A 63 -13.92 16.04 4.29
C LEU A 63 -13.80 17.57 4.22
N ASN A 64 -13.16 18.20 5.19
CA ASN A 64 -12.96 19.65 5.18
C ASN A 64 -12.08 20.11 4.02
N LEU A 65 -11.00 19.39 3.72
CA LEU A 65 -10.16 19.65 2.55
C LEU A 65 -10.95 19.52 1.24
N ALA A 66 -11.72 18.43 1.11
CA ALA A 66 -12.46 18.11 -0.09
C ALA A 66 -13.64 19.08 -0.31
N LEU A 67 -14.47 19.30 0.70
CA LEU A 67 -15.62 20.20 0.60
C LEU A 67 -15.17 21.65 0.47
N GLY A 68 -14.07 22.05 1.14
CA GLY A 68 -13.46 23.37 0.99
C GLY A 68 -12.99 23.63 -0.44
N GLY A 69 -12.29 22.66 -1.04
CA GLY A 69 -11.80 22.77 -2.42
C GLY A 69 -12.92 22.73 -3.46
N MET A 70 -13.80 21.72 -3.39
CA MET A 70 -14.82 21.49 -4.41
C MET A 70 -16.02 22.43 -4.30
N LEU A 71 -16.41 22.88 -3.09
CA LEU A 71 -17.70 23.54 -2.85
C LEU A 71 -17.57 24.88 -2.08
N ALA A 72 -16.37 25.26 -1.69
CA ALA A 72 -16.13 26.38 -0.74
C ALA A 72 -16.95 26.23 0.56
N GLN A 73 -17.05 25.02 1.09
CA GLN A 73 -17.86 24.65 2.27
C GLN A 73 -17.02 23.84 3.25
N GLN A 74 -17.36 23.85 4.54
CA GLN A 74 -16.78 22.96 5.54
C GLN A 74 -17.79 21.91 6.02
N ALA A 75 -17.29 20.79 6.51
CA ALA A 75 -18.10 19.74 7.14
C ALA A 75 -18.60 20.20 8.51
N VAL A 76 -19.90 20.42 8.65
CA VAL A 76 -20.51 20.78 9.94
C VAL A 76 -20.90 19.50 10.67
N LEU A 77 -20.21 19.19 11.76
CA LEU A 77 -20.53 18.02 12.58
C LEU A 77 -21.87 18.19 13.30
N SER A 78 -22.79 17.25 13.13
CA SER A 78 -24.09 17.25 13.78
C SER A 78 -24.71 15.86 13.78
N SER A 79 -25.25 15.44 14.92
CA SER A 79 -26.12 14.27 15.04
C SER A 79 -27.59 14.60 14.78
N GLU A 80 -27.93 15.90 14.76
CA GLU A 80 -29.30 16.36 14.51
C GLU A 80 -29.55 16.50 13.01
N GLN A 81 -30.37 15.60 12.48
CA GLN A 81 -30.79 15.61 11.09
C GLN A 81 -29.62 15.65 10.10
N PRO A 82 -28.65 14.70 10.19
CA PRO A 82 -27.52 14.66 9.28
C PRO A 82 -27.97 14.41 7.85
N THR A 83 -27.21 14.94 6.89
CA THR A 83 -27.37 14.67 5.45
C THR A 83 -26.31 13.69 4.94
N LEU A 84 -25.20 13.56 5.69
CA LEU A 84 -24.16 12.57 5.50
C LEU A 84 -23.88 11.87 6.83
N VAL A 85 -23.97 10.54 6.85
CA VAL A 85 -23.69 9.69 8.02
C VAL A 85 -22.49 8.80 7.71
N ILE A 86 -21.45 8.87 8.53
CA ILE A 86 -20.23 8.05 8.40
C ILE A 86 -20.01 7.36 9.73
N LEU A 87 -20.52 6.14 9.86
CA LEU A 87 -20.50 5.40 11.13
C LEU A 87 -20.19 3.92 10.90
N LYS A 88 -19.51 3.32 11.88
CA LYS A 88 -19.36 1.85 11.89
C LYS A 88 -20.74 1.19 11.91
N TYR A 89 -20.85 0.03 11.26
CA TYR A 89 -22.08 -0.76 11.23
C TYR A 89 -22.64 -1.02 12.63
N SER A 90 -21.78 -1.26 13.62
CA SER A 90 -22.18 -1.44 15.02
C SER A 90 -22.87 -0.20 15.64
N ALA A 91 -22.51 1.00 15.18
CA ALA A 91 -23.01 2.28 15.67
C ALA A 91 -24.16 2.86 14.84
N LEU A 92 -24.56 2.20 13.73
CA LEU A 92 -25.70 2.65 12.93
C LEU A 92 -27.01 2.60 13.73
N PRO A 93 -27.88 3.63 13.62
CA PRO A 93 -29.26 3.58 14.11
C PRO A 93 -30.01 2.41 13.49
N GLN A 94 -30.93 1.82 14.25
CA GLN A 94 -31.66 0.60 13.87
C GLN A 94 -32.46 0.77 12.56
N ASN A 95 -32.99 1.95 12.30
CA ASN A 95 -33.75 2.27 11.09
C ASN A 95 -32.88 2.32 9.83
N LEU A 96 -31.56 2.49 9.96
CA LEU A 96 -30.59 2.46 8.84
C LEU A 96 -29.94 1.09 8.70
N LYS A 97 -29.79 0.35 9.79
CA LYS A 97 -28.93 -0.84 9.90
C LYS A 97 -29.29 -1.96 8.93
N LYS A 98 -30.60 -2.18 8.68
CA LYS A 98 -31.08 -3.25 7.78
C LYS A 98 -30.54 -3.16 6.35
N GLU A 99 -30.31 -1.94 5.87
CA GLU A 99 -29.78 -1.72 4.50
C GLU A 99 -28.28 -1.97 4.42
N PHE A 100 -27.64 -2.35 5.53
CA PHE A 100 -26.20 -2.55 5.66
C PHE A 100 -25.82 -3.92 6.23
N ASP A 101 -26.77 -4.87 6.34
CA ASP A 101 -26.52 -6.19 6.95
C ASP A 101 -25.42 -6.98 6.24
N GLU A 102 -25.25 -6.80 4.94
CA GLU A 102 -24.20 -7.43 4.13
C GLU A 102 -22.77 -7.07 4.55
N LEU A 103 -22.58 -5.95 5.28
CA LEU A 103 -21.26 -5.57 5.79
C LEU A 103 -20.68 -6.59 6.77
N SER A 104 -21.52 -7.44 7.38
CA SER A 104 -21.07 -8.51 8.28
C SER A 104 -20.34 -9.63 7.54
N GLU A 105 -20.54 -9.75 6.23
CA GLU A 105 -19.93 -10.77 5.37
C GLU A 105 -18.70 -10.25 4.60
N LEU A 106 -18.49 -8.94 4.58
CA LEU A 106 -17.36 -8.33 3.89
C LEU A 106 -16.06 -8.43 4.70
N PRO A 107 -14.90 -8.42 4.02
CA PRO A 107 -13.61 -8.19 4.67
C PRO A 107 -13.60 -6.94 5.54
N GLU A 108 -12.69 -6.88 6.51
CA GLU A 108 -12.57 -5.78 7.47
C GLU A 108 -12.49 -4.38 6.84
N ASP A 109 -11.90 -4.27 5.64
CA ASP A 109 -11.76 -3.02 4.90
C ASP A 109 -12.89 -2.75 3.89
N GLY A 110 -13.91 -3.63 3.87
CA GLY A 110 -15.11 -3.43 3.05
C GLY A 110 -15.99 -2.29 3.57
N TYR A 111 -16.70 -1.65 2.65
CA TYR A 111 -17.63 -0.56 2.94
C TYR A 111 -18.84 -0.58 2.04
N LYS A 112 -19.90 0.10 2.50
CA LYS A 112 -21.08 0.40 1.69
C LYS A 112 -21.39 1.90 1.75
N ILE A 113 -21.73 2.46 0.59
CA ILE A 113 -22.22 3.84 0.41
C ILE A 113 -23.61 3.77 -0.18
N LEU A 114 -24.61 4.27 0.52
CA LEU A 114 -25.98 4.23 0.08
C LEU A 114 -26.66 5.59 0.24
N THR A 115 -27.30 6.06 -0.85
CA THR A 115 -28.24 7.18 -0.77
C THR A 115 -29.63 6.61 -0.52
N MET A 116 -30.20 6.95 0.61
CA MET A 116 -31.49 6.41 1.04
C MET A 116 -32.38 7.51 1.63
N ARG A 117 -33.66 7.19 1.81
CA ARG A 117 -34.62 8.08 2.44
C ARG A 117 -34.79 7.75 3.92
N SER A 118 -34.47 8.70 4.78
CA SER A 118 -34.68 8.58 6.22
C SER A 118 -35.45 9.80 6.76
N ASP A 119 -36.46 9.58 7.56
CA ASP A 119 -37.31 10.64 8.15
C ASP A 119 -37.79 11.69 7.13
N LYS A 120 -38.25 11.22 5.97
CA LYS A 120 -38.74 12.03 4.82
C LYS A 120 -37.65 12.86 4.12
N ARG A 121 -36.36 12.63 4.39
CA ARG A 121 -35.22 13.31 3.75
C ARG A 121 -34.28 12.30 3.10
N ASP A 122 -33.59 12.74 2.08
CA ASP A 122 -32.52 11.97 1.50
C ASP A 122 -31.26 12.12 2.36
N VAL A 123 -30.60 11.02 2.68
CA VAL A 123 -29.37 10.94 3.46
C VAL A 123 -28.39 10.02 2.73
N ILE A 124 -27.12 10.39 2.72
CA ILE A 124 -26.04 9.47 2.28
C ILE A 124 -25.48 8.82 3.53
N VAL A 125 -25.39 7.50 3.52
CA VAL A 125 -24.79 6.72 4.60
C VAL A 125 -23.57 6.00 4.06
N ILE A 126 -22.43 6.18 4.71
CA ILE A 126 -21.20 5.44 4.51
C ILE A 126 -20.99 4.58 5.75
N SER A 127 -20.92 3.28 5.58
CA SER A 127 -20.74 2.36 6.70
C SER A 127 -19.74 1.25 6.39
N SER A 128 -19.13 0.73 7.43
CA SER A 128 -18.17 -0.37 7.40
C SER A 128 -18.13 -1.08 8.76
N ALA A 129 -17.62 -2.30 8.80
CA ALA A 129 -17.34 -3.00 10.04
C ALA A 129 -16.19 -2.34 10.84
N SER A 130 -15.25 -1.68 10.17
CA SER A 130 -14.04 -1.08 10.76
C SER A 130 -13.89 0.41 10.46
N GLU A 131 -13.03 1.09 11.20
CA GLU A 131 -12.65 2.49 10.94
C GLU A 131 -11.85 2.64 9.63
N LYS A 132 -11.00 1.67 9.32
CA LYS A 132 -10.24 1.63 8.08
C LYS A 132 -11.19 1.55 6.86
N GLY A 133 -12.21 0.69 6.92
CA GLY A 133 -13.23 0.62 5.89
C GLY A 133 -14.07 1.91 5.77
N LEU A 134 -14.35 2.62 6.89
CA LEU A 134 -14.97 3.95 6.83
C LEU A 134 -14.11 4.97 6.09
N LEU A 135 -12.80 4.95 6.33
CA LEU A 135 -11.85 5.82 5.63
C LEU A 135 -11.84 5.54 4.12
N TYR A 136 -11.77 4.25 3.73
CA TYR A 136 -11.83 3.87 2.31
C TYR A 136 -13.17 4.24 1.67
N GLY A 137 -14.29 4.01 2.35
CA GLY A 137 -15.61 4.43 1.90
C GLY A 137 -15.72 5.95 1.74
N THR A 138 -15.11 6.71 2.65
CA THR A 138 -15.06 8.18 2.53
C THR A 138 -14.25 8.62 1.30
N PHE A 139 -13.08 8.06 1.06
CA PHE A 139 -12.31 8.35 -0.14
C PHE A 139 -13.04 7.92 -1.43
N ALA A 140 -13.76 6.80 -1.39
CA ALA A 140 -14.61 6.38 -2.51
C ALA A 140 -15.73 7.39 -2.78
N TYR A 141 -16.41 7.86 -1.74
CA TYR A 141 -17.43 8.91 -1.84
C TYR A 141 -16.86 10.20 -2.43
N LEU A 142 -15.72 10.67 -1.93
CA LEU A 142 -15.07 11.86 -2.45
C LEU A 142 -14.61 11.70 -3.92
N ARG A 143 -14.24 10.50 -4.33
CA ARG A 143 -13.93 10.17 -5.72
C ARG A 143 -15.17 10.29 -6.61
N GLU A 144 -16.34 9.81 -6.16
CA GLU A 144 -17.60 10.01 -6.91
C GLU A 144 -17.91 11.49 -7.10
N MET A 145 -17.67 12.32 -6.07
CA MET A 145 -17.82 13.78 -6.18
C MET A 145 -16.83 14.38 -7.18
N GLN A 146 -15.55 14.01 -7.15
CA GLN A 146 -14.54 14.49 -8.12
C GLN A 146 -14.88 14.06 -9.57
N LEU A 147 -15.58 12.94 -9.74
CA LEU A 147 -16.04 12.44 -11.04
C LEU A 147 -17.38 13.03 -11.47
N HIS A 148 -17.90 14.00 -10.73
CA HIS A 148 -19.19 14.68 -10.98
C HIS A 148 -20.39 13.71 -11.10
N LYS A 149 -20.38 12.63 -10.30
CA LYS A 149 -21.46 11.64 -10.27
C LYS A 149 -22.70 12.17 -9.56
N ASP A 150 -23.86 11.62 -9.93
CA ASP A 150 -25.12 11.89 -9.25
C ASP A 150 -25.18 11.21 -7.88
N LEU A 151 -25.10 12.00 -6.82
CA LEU A 151 -25.11 11.49 -5.45
C LEU A 151 -26.50 11.03 -4.98
N SER A 152 -27.58 11.31 -5.72
CA SER A 152 -28.95 10.93 -5.33
C SER A 152 -29.26 9.45 -5.48
N LYS A 153 -28.34 8.68 -6.09
CA LYS A 153 -28.55 7.25 -6.44
C LYS A 153 -27.33 6.38 -6.13
N LEU A 154 -26.54 6.78 -5.14
CA LEU A 154 -25.41 5.96 -4.75
C LEU A 154 -25.89 4.65 -4.13
N ASP A 155 -25.34 3.55 -4.62
CA ASP A 155 -25.43 2.21 -4.04
C ASP A 155 -24.14 1.50 -4.42
N ILE A 156 -23.15 1.58 -3.53
CA ILE A 156 -21.79 1.09 -3.76
C ILE A 156 -21.42 0.20 -2.59
N THR A 157 -21.21 -1.06 -2.87
CA THR A 157 -20.61 -2.02 -1.93
C THR A 157 -19.29 -2.48 -2.53
N ASP A 158 -18.19 -2.30 -1.80
CA ASP A 158 -16.85 -2.63 -2.29
C ASP A 158 -15.96 -3.10 -1.13
N ALA A 159 -15.06 -4.02 -1.44
CA ALA A 159 -14.05 -4.54 -0.51
C ALA A 159 -12.81 -4.99 -1.28
N SER A 160 -11.65 -4.92 -0.64
CA SER A 160 -10.43 -5.39 -1.27
C SER A 160 -10.44 -6.91 -1.44
N LYS A 161 -9.94 -7.40 -2.57
CA LYS A 161 -9.69 -8.83 -2.82
C LYS A 161 -8.34 -9.28 -2.25
N ILE A 162 -7.39 -8.39 -2.13
CA ILE A 162 -6.05 -8.67 -1.62
C ILE A 162 -5.87 -8.05 -0.24
N LYS A 163 -5.45 -8.84 0.76
CA LYS A 163 -5.32 -8.39 2.15
C LYS A 163 -4.14 -7.45 2.38
N LYS A 164 -2.97 -7.75 1.81
CA LYS A 164 -1.74 -6.96 1.97
C LYS A 164 -1.41 -6.23 0.67
N ARG A 165 -1.58 -4.91 0.67
CA ARG A 165 -1.38 -4.03 -0.49
C ARG A 165 -0.29 -3.03 -0.15
N LEU A 166 0.93 -3.30 -0.61
CA LEU A 166 2.13 -2.68 -0.06
C LEU A 166 2.88 -1.86 -1.10
N LEU A 167 3.53 -0.80 -0.63
CA LEU A 167 4.63 -0.19 -1.35
C LEU A 167 5.96 -0.64 -0.73
N ASN A 168 6.87 -1.11 -1.57
CA ASN A 168 8.23 -1.44 -1.19
C ASN A 168 9.16 -0.29 -1.58
N HIS A 169 9.64 0.45 -0.59
CA HIS A 169 10.66 1.47 -0.81
C HIS A 169 12.03 0.83 -0.90
N TRP A 170 12.78 1.14 -1.96
CA TRP A 170 14.17 0.76 -2.06
C TRP A 170 15.08 1.90 -1.56
N ASP A 171 14.69 2.44 -0.43
CA ASP A 171 15.29 3.59 0.22
C ASP A 171 16.40 3.16 1.18
N ASN A 172 17.56 3.79 1.09
CA ASN A 172 18.71 3.54 1.95
C ASN A 172 18.71 4.50 3.15
N LEU A 173 19.47 4.16 4.19
CA LEU A 173 19.57 4.97 5.41
C LEU A 173 20.28 6.31 5.20
N ASP A 174 21.05 6.45 4.13
CA ASP A 174 21.67 7.70 3.68
C ASP A 174 20.75 8.53 2.78
N ARG A 175 19.48 8.10 2.62
CA ARG A 175 18.43 8.70 1.79
C ARG A 175 18.59 8.52 0.29
N THR A 176 19.58 7.82 -0.19
CA THR A 176 19.59 7.40 -1.60
C THR A 176 18.49 6.37 -1.85
N ILE A 177 17.99 6.33 -3.09
CA ILE A 177 16.96 5.37 -3.51
C ILE A 177 17.53 4.54 -4.64
N GLU A 178 17.57 3.22 -4.47
CA GLU A 178 17.95 2.32 -5.55
C GLU A 178 16.84 2.29 -6.61
N ARG A 179 17.19 2.59 -7.86
CA ARG A 179 16.22 2.75 -8.97
C ARG A 179 15.16 3.84 -8.72
N GLY A 180 15.45 4.80 -7.85
CA GLY A 180 14.61 5.98 -7.63
C GLY A 180 14.98 7.09 -8.61
N TYR A 181 13.98 7.70 -9.24
CA TYR A 181 14.15 8.77 -10.22
C TYR A 181 13.45 10.08 -9.79
N ALA A 182 13.05 10.17 -8.52
CA ALA A 182 12.27 11.26 -7.95
C ALA A 182 13.01 12.03 -6.84
N GLY A 183 14.34 12.04 -6.89
CA GLY A 183 15.18 12.66 -5.88
C GLY A 183 15.58 11.69 -4.77
N PHE A 184 15.77 12.23 -3.55
CA PHE A 184 16.11 11.44 -2.37
C PHE A 184 14.87 10.85 -1.70
N SER A 185 15.09 9.87 -0.81
CA SER A 185 14.05 9.33 0.06
C SER A 185 13.28 10.44 0.78
N ILE A 186 11.96 10.26 0.86
CA ILE A 186 11.12 11.12 1.70
C ILE A 186 11.42 10.92 3.18
N TRP A 187 11.91 9.72 3.57
CA TRP A 187 12.27 9.42 4.96
C TRP A 187 13.55 10.17 5.35
N ASP A 188 13.42 11.21 6.14
CA ASP A 188 14.56 11.96 6.66
C ASP A 188 15.00 11.39 7.99
N TRP A 189 15.83 10.34 7.94
CA TRP A 189 16.31 9.62 9.10
C TRP A 189 17.10 10.49 10.09
N HIS A 190 17.62 11.66 9.64
CA HIS A 190 18.33 12.59 10.52
C HIS A 190 17.39 13.47 11.35
N LEU A 191 16.20 13.78 10.83
CA LEU A 191 15.20 14.59 11.51
C LEU A 191 14.24 13.77 12.35
N LEU A 192 14.02 12.49 11.99
CA LEU A 192 13.23 11.54 12.75
C LEU A 192 13.99 11.13 14.04
N PRO A 193 13.28 10.87 15.14
CA PRO A 193 11.82 10.91 15.34
C PRO A 193 11.27 12.31 15.68
N ASN A 194 12.13 13.33 15.81
CA ASN A 194 11.79 14.64 16.39
C ASN A 194 10.90 15.50 15.47
N LEU A 195 10.93 15.26 14.16
CA LEU A 195 10.15 16.01 13.18
C LEU A 195 9.37 15.06 12.27
N ILE A 196 8.05 15.07 12.40
CA ILE A 196 7.12 14.47 11.44
C ILE A 196 6.77 15.56 10.42
N LYS A 197 7.27 15.39 9.19
CA LYS A 197 6.97 16.30 8.08
C LYS A 197 5.53 16.11 7.60
N GLU A 198 4.89 17.18 7.15
CA GLU A 198 3.56 17.13 6.52
C GLU A 198 3.54 16.16 5.32
N GLU A 199 4.64 16.08 4.59
CA GLU A 199 4.85 15.15 3.48
C GLU A 199 4.59 13.67 3.86
N TYR A 200 4.91 13.25 5.11
CA TYR A 200 4.61 11.89 5.55
C TYR A 200 3.11 11.65 5.74
N ILE A 201 2.41 12.67 6.21
CA ILE A 201 0.94 12.64 6.35
C ILE A 201 0.28 12.61 4.97
N ASP A 202 0.74 13.45 4.03
CA ASP A 202 0.23 13.48 2.67
C ASP A 202 0.51 12.18 1.91
N TYR A 203 1.66 11.53 2.16
CA TYR A 203 1.96 10.19 1.67
C TYR A 203 0.94 9.16 2.20
N ALA A 204 0.63 9.19 3.48
CA ALA A 204 -0.34 8.29 4.09
C ALA A 204 -1.75 8.53 3.53
N ARG A 205 -2.17 9.79 3.37
CA ARG A 205 -3.43 10.18 2.72
C ARG A 205 -3.54 9.63 1.31
N ALA A 206 -2.51 9.86 0.50
CA ALA A 206 -2.47 9.38 -0.89
C ALA A 206 -2.63 7.86 -0.97
N ASN A 207 -1.87 7.12 -0.16
CA ASN A 207 -1.94 5.65 -0.12
C ASN A 207 -3.30 5.14 0.36
N ALA A 208 -3.85 5.67 1.44
CA ALA A 208 -5.17 5.29 1.94
C ALA A 208 -6.26 5.53 0.88
N SER A 209 -6.18 6.63 0.13
CA SER A 209 -7.18 6.99 -0.89
C SER A 209 -7.28 6.01 -2.06
N ILE A 210 -6.25 5.20 -2.29
CA ILE A 210 -6.21 4.17 -3.35
C ILE A 210 -6.21 2.75 -2.78
N GLY A 211 -6.33 2.60 -1.46
CA GLY A 211 -6.47 1.32 -0.79
C GLY A 211 -5.15 0.63 -0.43
N ILE A 212 -4.00 1.28 -0.52
CA ILE A 212 -2.73 0.79 0.02
C ILE A 212 -2.80 0.79 1.55
N ASN A 213 -2.40 -0.31 2.18
CA ASN A 213 -2.50 -0.51 3.63
C ASN A 213 -1.19 -0.90 4.30
N GLY A 214 -0.07 -0.81 3.59
CA GLY A 214 1.23 -1.05 4.18
C GLY A 214 2.38 -0.46 3.37
N THR A 215 3.51 -0.27 4.03
CA THR A 215 4.74 0.24 3.42
C THR A 215 5.96 -0.42 4.05
N VAL A 216 6.88 -0.91 3.20
CA VAL A 216 8.22 -1.33 3.61
C VAL A 216 9.13 -0.13 3.49
N LEU A 217 9.72 0.32 4.58
CA LEU A 217 10.39 1.62 4.66
C LEU A 217 11.81 1.66 4.08
N ASN A 218 12.44 0.50 3.93
CA ASN A 218 13.85 0.42 3.55
C ASN A 218 14.12 -0.60 2.44
N ASN A 219 15.25 -0.40 1.76
CA ASN A 219 15.70 -1.17 0.62
C ASN A 219 15.74 -2.69 0.89
N VAL A 220 15.44 -3.49 -0.12
CA VAL A 220 15.60 -4.96 -0.10
C VAL A 220 17.05 -5.39 0.09
N ASN A 221 18.02 -4.55 -0.28
CA ASN A 221 19.44 -4.70 0.03
C ASN A 221 19.77 -4.07 1.41
N ALA A 222 18.96 -4.40 2.41
CA ALA A 222 18.92 -3.72 3.67
C ALA A 222 20.25 -3.66 4.41
N SER A 223 20.47 -2.53 5.11
CA SER A 223 21.45 -2.44 6.18
C SER A 223 20.83 -3.02 7.46
N ALA A 224 21.59 -3.83 8.20
CA ALA A 224 21.14 -4.37 9.48
C ALA A 224 20.85 -3.25 10.51
N TYR A 225 21.50 -2.10 10.38
CA TYR A 225 21.35 -0.97 11.31
C TYR A 225 19.91 -0.45 11.44
N ILE A 226 19.03 -0.67 10.45
CA ILE A 226 17.61 -0.32 10.59
C ILE A 226 16.94 -0.99 11.80
N LEU A 227 17.49 -2.12 12.26
CA LEU A 227 17.00 -2.90 13.42
C LEU A 227 17.63 -2.47 14.75
N GLN A 228 18.47 -1.45 14.78
CA GLN A 228 18.98 -0.88 16.03
C GLN A 228 17.96 0.07 16.67
N ASP A 229 18.03 0.21 18.00
CA ASP A 229 17.05 0.94 18.79
C ASP A 229 16.83 2.39 18.31
N ASP A 230 17.90 3.11 17.96
CA ASP A 230 17.82 4.49 17.48
C ASP A 230 17.02 4.60 16.16
N TYR A 231 17.15 3.64 15.25
CA TYR A 231 16.35 3.58 14.04
C TYR A 231 14.93 3.07 14.31
N LEU A 232 14.75 2.11 15.21
CA LEU A 232 13.42 1.62 15.57
C LEU A 232 12.56 2.73 16.20
N GLN A 233 13.13 3.67 16.96
CA GLN A 233 12.41 4.86 17.42
C GLN A 233 11.93 5.75 16.26
N LYS A 234 12.73 5.88 15.20
CA LYS A 234 12.36 6.63 13.99
C LYS A 234 11.26 5.91 13.21
N VAL A 235 11.36 4.59 13.09
CA VAL A 235 10.32 3.73 12.48
C VAL A 235 9.01 3.85 13.26
N LYS A 236 9.08 3.84 14.61
CA LYS A 236 7.91 4.04 15.48
C LYS A 236 7.20 5.36 15.17
N ALA A 237 7.95 6.44 15.03
CA ALA A 237 7.37 7.76 14.74
C ALA A 237 6.62 7.79 13.40
N LEU A 238 7.13 7.10 12.37
CA LEU A 238 6.42 6.91 11.10
C LEU A 238 5.20 6.00 11.25
N ALA A 239 5.31 4.90 12.00
CA ALA A 239 4.19 3.99 12.27
C ALA A 239 3.04 4.73 12.97
N ASP A 240 3.35 5.54 13.98
CA ASP A 240 2.35 6.34 14.70
C ASP A 240 1.65 7.36 13.78
N ALA A 241 2.40 7.97 12.84
CA ALA A 241 1.86 8.91 11.86
C ALA A 241 0.95 8.21 10.82
N PHE A 242 1.23 6.96 10.47
CA PHE A 242 0.51 6.21 9.42
C PHE A 242 -0.69 5.43 9.94
N ARG A 243 -0.68 5.04 11.21
CA ARG A 243 -1.73 4.23 11.84
C ARG A 243 -3.15 4.80 11.67
N PRO A 244 -3.38 6.12 11.83
CA PRO A 244 -4.71 6.70 11.62
C PRO A 244 -5.25 6.54 10.18
N TYR A 245 -4.35 6.30 9.23
CA TYR A 245 -4.65 6.06 7.81
C TYR A 245 -4.79 4.56 7.47
N GLY A 246 -4.71 3.68 8.47
CA GLY A 246 -4.80 2.24 8.29
C GLY A 246 -3.59 1.61 7.58
N ILE A 247 -2.43 2.28 7.63
CA ILE A 247 -1.20 1.83 6.97
C ILE A 247 -0.24 1.25 8.01
N GLN A 248 0.11 -0.02 7.85
CA GLN A 248 1.12 -0.70 8.66
C GLN A 248 2.52 -0.48 8.11
N VAL A 249 3.52 -0.38 8.99
CA VAL A 249 4.92 -0.35 8.58
C VAL A 249 5.53 -1.75 8.61
N TYR A 250 6.41 -1.99 7.65
CA TYR A 250 7.21 -3.20 7.49
C TYR A 250 8.67 -2.79 7.32
N LEU A 251 9.59 -3.69 7.61
CA LEU A 251 11.02 -3.49 7.37
C LEU A 251 11.59 -4.62 6.54
N THR A 252 12.54 -4.29 5.67
CA THR A 252 13.41 -5.31 5.12
C THR A 252 14.42 -5.73 6.17
N ALA A 253 14.44 -7.01 6.51
CA ALA A 253 15.40 -7.59 7.42
C ALA A 253 16.61 -8.15 6.67
N ARG A 254 17.81 -7.71 7.06
CA ARG A 254 19.04 -8.32 6.55
C ARG A 254 19.27 -9.64 7.25
N PHE A 255 19.41 -10.73 6.48
CA PHE A 255 19.51 -12.09 7.02
C PHE A 255 20.70 -12.27 7.99
N SER A 256 21.80 -11.57 7.74
CA SER A 256 23.00 -11.59 8.58
C SER A 256 22.98 -10.63 9.79
N ALA A 257 21.86 -9.97 10.08
CA ALA A 257 21.74 -9.04 11.21
C ALA A 257 22.21 -9.61 12.56
N PRO A 258 21.98 -10.90 12.90
CA PRO A 258 22.53 -11.48 14.13
C PRO A 258 24.05 -11.38 14.24
N ILE A 259 24.77 -11.41 13.12
CA ILE A 259 26.23 -11.22 13.09
C ILE A 259 26.58 -9.72 13.17
N GLU A 260 25.94 -8.90 12.31
CA GLU A 260 26.34 -7.51 12.09
C GLU A 260 26.04 -6.60 13.29
N ILE A 261 24.93 -6.84 13.97
CA ILE A 261 24.49 -6.02 15.12
C ILE A 261 24.18 -6.84 16.37
N GLY A 262 24.10 -8.18 16.28
CA GLY A 262 23.81 -9.06 17.41
C GLY A 262 25.06 -9.65 18.06
N GLY A 263 26.24 -9.46 17.46
CA GLY A 263 27.51 -9.98 18.00
C GLY A 263 27.65 -11.51 17.90
N LEU A 264 26.76 -12.20 17.20
CA LEU A 264 26.85 -13.65 16.98
C LEU A 264 27.87 -13.99 15.90
N LYS A 265 28.39 -15.21 15.93
CA LYS A 265 29.37 -15.70 14.96
C LYS A 265 28.73 -16.31 13.71
N THR A 266 27.44 -16.53 13.72
CA THR A 266 26.68 -17.19 12.67
C THR A 266 25.31 -16.56 12.52
N ALA A 267 24.67 -16.73 11.36
CA ALA A 267 23.26 -16.48 11.11
C ALA A 267 22.55 -17.76 10.61
N ASP A 268 23.09 -18.95 10.91
CA ASP A 268 22.46 -20.25 10.58
C ASP A 268 21.04 -20.30 11.19
N PRO A 269 19.97 -20.42 10.39
CA PRO A 269 18.61 -20.37 10.88
C PRO A 269 18.23 -21.52 11.81
N LEU A 270 19.01 -22.60 11.83
CA LEU A 270 18.82 -23.73 12.76
C LEU A 270 19.64 -23.59 14.05
N ASN A 271 20.46 -22.56 14.17
CA ASN A 271 21.19 -22.29 15.41
C ASN A 271 20.26 -21.64 16.45
N THR A 272 20.20 -22.23 17.64
CA THR A 272 19.31 -21.80 18.73
C THR A 272 19.58 -20.38 19.23
N GLU A 273 20.84 -19.91 19.20
CA GLU A 273 21.18 -18.53 19.60
C GLU A 273 20.70 -17.53 18.56
N VAL A 274 20.76 -17.88 17.26
CA VAL A 274 20.22 -17.07 16.17
C VAL A 274 18.69 -16.97 16.26
N GLN A 275 18.01 -18.10 16.49
CA GLN A 275 16.56 -18.12 16.69
C GLN A 275 16.16 -17.28 17.92
N LYS A 276 16.88 -17.41 19.02
CA LYS A 276 16.64 -16.62 20.23
C LYS A 276 16.82 -15.12 19.93
N TRP A 277 17.88 -14.73 19.22
CA TRP A 277 18.15 -13.34 18.85
C TRP A 277 16.99 -12.75 18.03
N TRP A 278 16.48 -13.47 17.03
CA TRP A 278 15.35 -13.00 16.23
C TRP A 278 14.05 -12.90 17.05
N ASN A 279 13.81 -13.84 17.97
CA ASN A 279 12.66 -13.78 18.87
C ASN A 279 12.72 -12.55 19.78
N GLU A 280 13.89 -12.25 20.34
CA GLU A 280 14.11 -11.07 21.20
C GLU A 280 13.98 -9.79 20.39
N LYS A 281 14.54 -9.73 19.17
CA LYS A 281 14.42 -8.58 18.28
C LYS A 281 12.97 -8.34 17.83
N ALA A 282 12.23 -9.38 17.48
CA ALA A 282 10.80 -9.27 17.18
C ALA A 282 10.03 -8.73 18.39
N LYS A 283 10.25 -9.27 19.57
CA LYS A 283 9.63 -8.78 20.80
C LYS A 283 9.90 -7.29 21.01
N GLU A 284 11.15 -6.85 20.89
CA GLU A 284 11.55 -5.43 21.01
C GLU A 284 10.77 -4.53 20.01
N ILE A 285 10.66 -4.96 18.75
CA ILE A 285 9.95 -4.22 17.72
C ILE A 285 8.46 -4.10 18.05
N TYR A 286 7.80 -5.21 18.45
CA TYR A 286 6.36 -5.18 18.75
C TYR A 286 6.03 -4.47 20.06
N GLU A 287 6.95 -4.42 21.02
CA GLU A 287 6.81 -3.56 22.21
C GLU A 287 6.82 -2.07 21.85
N LEU A 288 7.59 -1.67 20.82
CA LEU A 288 7.64 -0.30 20.33
C LEU A 288 6.49 0.01 19.35
N ILE A 289 6.16 -0.92 18.46
CA ILE A 289 5.23 -0.77 17.36
C ILE A 289 4.27 -1.96 17.37
N PRO A 290 3.20 -1.93 18.19
CA PRO A 290 2.31 -3.08 18.39
C PRO A 290 1.62 -3.59 17.12
N ASP A 291 1.47 -2.75 16.12
CA ASP A 291 0.89 -3.05 14.82
C ASP A 291 1.93 -3.21 13.70
N PHE A 292 3.19 -3.46 14.05
CA PHE A 292 4.24 -3.74 13.05
C PHE A 292 3.83 -4.92 12.15
N GLY A 293 3.92 -4.73 10.83
CA GLY A 293 3.38 -5.70 9.88
C GLY A 293 4.25 -6.94 9.68
N GLY A 294 5.55 -6.83 9.87
CA GLY A 294 6.50 -7.93 9.68
C GLY A 294 7.69 -7.59 8.78
N PHE A 295 8.33 -8.61 8.24
CA PHE A 295 9.58 -8.47 7.51
C PHE A 295 9.46 -8.81 6.03
N LEU A 296 10.14 -8.02 5.18
CA LEU A 296 10.53 -8.37 3.82
C LEU A 296 11.96 -8.91 3.85
N VAL A 297 12.26 -9.98 3.09
CA VAL A 297 13.59 -10.57 3.04
C VAL A 297 14.02 -10.86 1.61
N LYS A 298 15.20 -10.38 1.24
CA LYS A 298 15.96 -10.81 0.06
C LYS A 298 17.14 -11.64 0.55
N ALA A 299 17.20 -12.91 0.19
CA ALA A 299 18.23 -13.83 0.64
C ALA A 299 18.84 -14.61 -0.53
N ASN A 300 20.14 -14.89 -0.45
CA ASN A 300 20.91 -15.65 -1.44
C ASN A 300 20.76 -15.15 -2.88
N SER A 301 20.74 -13.85 -3.06
CA SER A 301 20.60 -13.21 -4.36
C SER A 301 21.48 -11.97 -4.44
N GLU A 302 22.23 -11.80 -5.53
CA GLU A 302 23.06 -10.63 -5.79
C GLU A 302 23.98 -10.25 -4.61
N GLY A 303 24.64 -11.25 -4.02
CA GLY A 303 25.57 -11.06 -2.91
C GLY A 303 24.88 -10.82 -1.55
N GLN A 304 23.56 -10.85 -1.46
CA GLN A 304 22.87 -10.77 -0.16
C GLN A 304 23.00 -12.10 0.58
N PRO A 305 23.32 -12.07 1.89
CA PRO A 305 23.44 -13.27 2.71
C PRO A 305 22.08 -13.99 2.86
N GLY A 306 22.15 -15.29 3.03
CA GLY A 306 20.93 -16.10 3.20
C GLY A 306 21.23 -17.49 3.76
N PRO A 307 20.20 -18.33 3.89
CA PRO A 307 20.33 -19.66 4.50
C PRO A 307 21.28 -20.60 3.74
N ASN A 308 21.41 -20.47 2.41
CA ASN A 308 22.30 -21.31 1.62
C ASN A 308 23.78 -21.16 2.03
N ASN A 309 24.20 -20.02 2.58
CA ASN A 309 25.53 -19.81 3.13
C ASN A 309 25.86 -20.80 4.28
N TYR A 310 24.83 -21.42 4.87
CA TYR A 310 24.93 -22.39 5.98
C TYR A 310 24.48 -23.79 5.57
N GLY A 311 24.29 -24.07 4.26
CA GLY A 311 23.74 -25.33 3.78
C GLY A 311 22.28 -25.55 4.17
N ARG A 312 21.53 -24.46 4.37
CA ARG A 312 20.10 -24.48 4.73
C ARG A 312 19.23 -24.02 3.56
N SER A 313 17.96 -24.40 3.59
CA SER A 313 16.99 -24.04 2.57
C SER A 313 16.36 -22.63 2.81
N HIS A 314 15.74 -22.09 1.78
CA HIS A 314 14.88 -20.89 1.90
C HIS A 314 13.76 -21.08 2.93
N VAL A 315 13.22 -22.31 3.05
CA VAL A 315 12.19 -22.64 4.05
C VAL A 315 12.73 -22.51 5.48
N ASP A 316 13.96 -22.99 5.74
CA ASP A 316 14.57 -22.89 7.07
C ASP A 316 14.73 -21.40 7.47
N GLY A 317 15.19 -20.55 6.54
CA GLY A 317 15.34 -19.13 6.78
C GLY A 317 14.02 -18.38 6.96
N ALA A 318 13.05 -18.63 6.08
CA ALA A 318 11.76 -17.98 6.14
C ALA A 318 10.97 -18.39 7.38
N ASN A 319 10.96 -19.68 7.70
CA ASN A 319 10.21 -20.20 8.84
C ASN A 319 10.80 -19.76 10.18
N MET A 320 12.13 -19.61 10.30
CA MET A 320 12.76 -19.03 11.48
C MET A 320 12.24 -17.62 11.78
N LEU A 321 12.20 -16.75 10.76
CA LEU A 321 11.68 -15.38 10.92
C LEU A 321 10.17 -15.37 11.14
N ALA A 322 9.43 -16.26 10.46
CA ALA A 322 8.00 -16.41 10.62
C ALA A 322 7.62 -16.81 12.05
N ASP A 323 8.39 -17.71 12.67
CA ASP A 323 8.23 -18.08 14.10
C ASP A 323 8.43 -16.89 15.01
N ALA A 324 9.45 -16.06 14.75
CA ALA A 324 9.75 -14.91 15.58
C ALA A 324 8.62 -13.86 15.59
N VAL A 325 7.91 -13.66 14.47
CA VAL A 325 6.84 -12.65 14.36
C VAL A 325 5.43 -13.22 14.57
N ALA A 326 5.25 -14.54 14.48
CA ALA A 326 3.94 -15.20 14.62
C ALA A 326 3.18 -14.87 15.92
N PRO A 327 3.83 -14.80 17.12
CA PRO A 327 3.15 -14.46 18.36
C PRO A 327 2.44 -13.09 18.34
N TYR A 328 2.81 -12.22 17.43
CA TYR A 328 2.32 -10.85 17.31
C TYR A 328 1.42 -10.64 16.07
N GLY A 329 1.14 -11.72 15.30
CA GLY A 329 0.37 -11.64 14.06
C GLY A 329 1.15 -11.06 12.86
N GLY A 330 2.47 -10.98 12.96
CA GLY A 330 3.34 -10.51 11.87
C GLY A 330 3.52 -11.54 10.76
N ILE A 331 3.90 -11.05 9.59
CA ILE A 331 4.15 -11.87 8.40
C ILE A 331 5.60 -11.75 7.93
N VAL A 332 6.03 -12.73 7.14
CA VAL A 332 7.30 -12.68 6.42
C VAL A 332 7.01 -12.72 4.92
N MET A 333 7.49 -11.73 4.21
CA MET A 333 7.49 -11.66 2.74
C MET A 333 8.86 -12.12 2.26
N TRP A 334 8.96 -13.37 1.81
CA TRP A 334 10.21 -13.96 1.38
C TRP A 334 10.31 -13.90 -0.15
N ARG A 335 11.26 -13.12 -0.66
CA ARG A 335 11.40 -12.92 -2.11
C ARG A 335 11.93 -14.16 -2.80
N ALA A 336 11.21 -14.65 -3.79
CA ALA A 336 11.65 -15.69 -4.72
C ALA A 336 12.41 -15.06 -5.89
N PHE A 337 13.44 -14.29 -5.57
CA PHE A 337 14.35 -13.69 -6.54
C PHE A 337 15.75 -14.16 -6.22
N VAL A 338 16.24 -15.11 -6.98
CA VAL A 338 17.52 -15.78 -6.74
C VAL A 338 18.38 -15.63 -7.98
N TYR A 339 19.50 -14.93 -7.81
CA TYR A 339 20.59 -14.89 -8.76
C TYR A 339 21.84 -15.33 -8.02
N SER A 340 22.27 -16.58 -8.21
CA SER A 340 23.52 -17.10 -7.69
C SER A 340 24.49 -17.38 -8.83
N ASP A 341 25.78 -17.27 -8.53
CA ASP A 341 26.86 -17.58 -9.47
C ASP A 341 26.98 -19.08 -9.74
N GLU A 342 26.30 -19.92 -8.95
CA GLU A 342 26.35 -21.38 -9.06
C GLU A 342 25.61 -21.91 -10.29
N LYS A 343 24.62 -21.19 -10.84
CA LYS A 343 23.86 -21.57 -12.04
C LYS A 343 23.63 -20.37 -12.95
N PRO A 344 24.69 -19.77 -13.52
CA PRO A 344 24.57 -18.54 -14.31
C PRO A 344 23.82 -18.71 -15.63
N GLU A 345 23.63 -19.96 -16.08
CA GLU A 345 23.21 -20.29 -17.45
C GLU A 345 21.67 -20.20 -17.65
N ASP A 346 20.86 -20.24 -16.59
CA ASP A 346 19.41 -20.18 -16.71
C ASP A 346 18.73 -19.41 -15.57
N ARG A 347 18.92 -18.11 -15.56
CA ARG A 347 18.34 -17.21 -14.55
C ARG A 347 16.82 -17.27 -14.52
N ALA A 348 16.18 -17.51 -15.65
CA ALA A 348 14.72 -17.60 -15.72
C ALA A 348 14.15 -18.82 -14.99
N LYS A 349 14.93 -19.92 -14.89
CA LYS A 349 14.53 -21.16 -14.20
C LYS A 349 14.99 -21.20 -12.74
N GLN A 350 15.94 -20.41 -12.34
CA GLN A 350 16.59 -20.58 -11.05
C GLN A 350 15.58 -20.51 -9.89
N ALA A 351 14.80 -19.43 -9.80
CA ALA A 351 13.80 -19.30 -8.75
C ALA A 351 12.75 -20.41 -8.81
N TYR A 352 12.32 -20.81 -10.00
CA TYR A 352 11.39 -21.94 -10.17
C TYR A 352 11.97 -23.24 -9.60
N SER A 353 13.22 -23.59 -9.99
CA SER A 353 13.88 -24.81 -9.56
C SER A 353 14.16 -24.85 -8.06
N GLU A 354 14.42 -23.70 -7.45
CA GLU A 354 14.72 -23.60 -6.02
C GLU A 354 13.46 -23.58 -5.15
N PHE A 355 12.36 -22.98 -5.60
CA PHE A 355 11.18 -22.79 -4.77
C PHE A 355 10.12 -23.88 -4.93
N VAL A 356 9.90 -24.43 -6.13
CA VAL A 356 8.86 -25.45 -6.37
C VAL A 356 9.01 -26.69 -5.45
N PRO A 357 10.22 -27.21 -5.15
CA PRO A 357 10.37 -28.34 -4.23
C PRO A 357 9.95 -28.06 -2.78
N PHE A 358 9.74 -26.78 -2.45
CA PHE A 358 9.35 -26.30 -1.13
C PHE A 358 7.88 -25.89 -1.03
N ASP A 359 7.08 -26.12 -2.08
CA ASP A 359 5.67 -25.84 -2.01
C ASP A 359 5.00 -26.55 -0.83
N GLY A 360 4.18 -25.84 -0.06
CA GLY A 360 3.53 -26.33 1.15
C GLY A 360 4.42 -26.51 2.38
N LYS A 361 5.71 -26.10 2.32
CA LYS A 361 6.64 -26.21 3.48
C LYS A 361 6.86 -24.90 4.22
N PHE A 362 6.46 -23.79 3.65
CA PHE A 362 6.47 -22.50 4.30
C PHE A 362 5.34 -22.41 5.34
N LYS A 363 5.55 -21.67 6.42
CA LYS A 363 4.53 -21.42 7.45
C LYS A 363 3.40 -20.55 6.93
N ASP A 364 2.23 -20.64 7.56
CA ASP A 364 1.01 -19.96 7.13
C ASP A 364 1.13 -18.41 7.12
N ASN A 365 2.05 -17.84 7.89
CA ASN A 365 2.35 -16.43 7.92
C ASN A 365 3.51 -16.01 7.00
N VAL A 366 3.92 -16.87 6.06
CA VAL A 366 4.89 -16.56 5.01
C VAL A 366 4.16 -16.31 3.69
N LEU A 367 4.45 -15.18 3.06
CA LEU A 367 4.15 -14.90 1.64
C LEU A 367 5.43 -15.07 0.83
N VAL A 368 5.43 -15.98 -0.13
CA VAL A 368 6.51 -16.00 -1.12
C VAL A 368 6.26 -14.91 -2.13
N GLN A 369 7.12 -13.87 -2.11
CA GLN A 369 6.99 -12.68 -2.96
C GLN A 369 7.69 -12.91 -4.28
N VAL A 370 6.92 -12.89 -5.36
CA VAL A 370 7.34 -13.26 -6.72
C VAL A 370 7.21 -12.06 -7.64
N LYS A 371 8.26 -11.74 -8.39
CA LYS A 371 8.22 -10.69 -9.44
C LYS A 371 7.20 -11.08 -10.52
N ASN A 372 6.70 -10.07 -11.21
CA ASN A 372 5.75 -10.29 -12.31
C ASN A 372 6.29 -11.19 -13.43
N GLY A 373 7.59 -11.16 -13.70
CA GLY A 373 8.28 -12.04 -14.64
C GLY A 373 9.46 -12.77 -14.03
N ALA A 374 10.01 -13.74 -14.74
CA ALA A 374 11.03 -14.66 -14.22
C ALA A 374 12.43 -14.06 -14.16
N ILE A 375 12.69 -12.96 -14.88
CA ILE A 375 14.04 -12.39 -14.96
C ILE A 375 14.19 -11.23 -13.97
N ASP A 376 13.74 -10.04 -14.30
CA ASP A 376 13.94 -8.88 -13.41
C ASP A 376 13.08 -7.68 -13.83
N PHE A 377 11.76 -7.81 -13.81
CA PHE A 377 10.83 -6.74 -14.23
C PHE A 377 11.05 -6.28 -15.68
N GLN A 378 11.60 -7.15 -16.53
CA GLN A 378 11.82 -6.81 -17.94
C GLN A 378 10.47 -6.55 -18.64
N PRO A 379 10.39 -5.54 -19.52
CA PRO A 379 9.19 -5.31 -20.30
C PRO A 379 8.85 -6.53 -21.17
N ARG A 380 7.59 -6.92 -21.17
CA ARG A 380 7.03 -8.02 -21.99
C ARG A 380 7.59 -9.42 -21.71
N GLU A 381 8.23 -9.65 -20.59
CA GLU A 381 8.44 -11.03 -20.18
C GLU A 381 7.11 -11.68 -19.77
N PRO A 382 6.95 -13.01 -20.00
CA PRO A 382 5.77 -13.72 -19.51
C PRO A 382 5.68 -13.63 -17.97
N PHE A 383 4.49 -13.84 -17.42
CA PHE A 383 4.35 -13.92 -15.98
C PHE A 383 5.22 -15.06 -15.41
N HIS A 384 5.64 -14.88 -14.15
CA HIS A 384 6.55 -15.83 -13.50
C HIS A 384 5.87 -17.21 -13.32
N PRO A 385 6.48 -18.32 -13.77
CA PRO A 385 5.83 -19.64 -13.75
C PRO A 385 5.53 -20.17 -12.34
N LEU A 386 6.12 -19.64 -11.28
CA LEU A 386 5.77 -19.97 -9.89
C LEU A 386 4.29 -19.77 -9.59
N PHE A 387 3.62 -18.78 -10.21
CA PHE A 387 2.18 -18.54 -9.99
C PHE A 387 1.31 -19.75 -10.38
N GLY A 388 1.77 -20.59 -11.30
CA GLY A 388 1.07 -21.82 -11.66
C GLY A 388 1.61 -23.09 -10.96
N ALA A 389 2.73 -23.00 -10.25
CA ALA A 389 3.50 -24.17 -9.81
C ALA A 389 3.55 -24.39 -8.30
N MET A 390 3.04 -23.44 -7.49
CA MET A 390 3.06 -23.52 -6.03
C MET A 390 1.65 -23.34 -5.43
N PRO A 391 0.74 -24.32 -5.61
CA PRO A 391 -0.65 -24.21 -5.15
C PRO A 391 -0.79 -24.25 -3.63
N GLU A 392 0.17 -24.82 -2.89
CA GLU A 392 0.07 -24.98 -1.45
C GLU A 392 0.66 -23.82 -0.65
N THR A 393 1.46 -22.96 -1.30
CA THR A 393 2.12 -21.81 -0.65
C THR A 393 1.43 -20.50 -1.04
N PRO A 394 1.11 -19.59 -0.10
CA PRO A 394 0.63 -18.26 -0.42
C PRO A 394 1.67 -17.48 -1.24
N LEU A 395 1.29 -17.03 -2.43
CA LEU A 395 2.15 -16.24 -3.32
C LEU A 395 1.71 -14.78 -3.32
N MET A 396 2.68 -13.89 -3.32
CA MET A 396 2.50 -12.44 -3.39
C MET A 396 3.10 -11.92 -4.71
N MET A 397 2.35 -11.12 -5.46
CA MET A 397 2.85 -10.44 -6.64
C MET A 397 3.77 -9.27 -6.26
N GLU A 398 4.92 -9.14 -6.92
CA GLU A 398 5.77 -7.96 -6.86
C GLU A 398 5.85 -7.30 -8.23
N PHE A 399 5.29 -6.08 -8.34
CA PHE A 399 5.43 -5.21 -9.50
C PHE A 399 6.50 -4.13 -9.26
N GLN A 400 7.07 -3.60 -10.33
CA GLN A 400 7.97 -2.46 -10.27
C GLN A 400 7.28 -1.21 -10.80
N ILE A 401 7.02 -0.22 -9.93
CA ILE A 401 6.49 1.09 -10.32
C ILE A 401 7.64 1.99 -10.78
N THR A 402 8.86 1.73 -10.32
CA THR A 402 10.07 2.35 -10.87
C THR A 402 10.26 1.91 -12.32
N GLN A 403 10.65 2.78 -13.22
CA GLN A 403 10.73 2.50 -14.66
C GLN A 403 12.18 2.10 -15.07
N GLU A 404 12.77 1.13 -14.36
CA GLU A 404 14.18 0.77 -14.52
C GLU A 404 14.55 0.42 -15.97
N TYR A 405 13.75 -0.44 -16.61
CA TYR A 405 13.99 -0.89 -17.99
C TYR A 405 13.16 -0.11 -19.03
N LEU A 406 12.50 0.95 -18.61
CA LEU A 406 11.63 1.79 -19.42
C LEU A 406 12.13 3.24 -19.45
N GLY A 407 13.47 3.41 -19.48
CA GLY A 407 14.14 4.70 -19.58
C GLY A 407 14.16 5.51 -18.28
N GLY A 408 14.02 4.88 -17.11
CA GLY A 408 13.88 5.59 -15.86
C GLY A 408 12.69 6.54 -15.92
N MET A 409 12.86 7.82 -15.74
CA MET A 409 11.79 8.82 -15.87
C MET A 409 11.78 9.56 -17.20
N SER A 410 12.57 9.11 -18.19
CA SER A 410 12.66 9.80 -19.49
C SER A 410 11.55 9.41 -20.47
N HIS A 411 10.85 8.32 -20.22
CA HIS A 411 9.73 7.85 -21.07
C HIS A 411 8.39 8.02 -20.39
N LEU A 412 7.37 8.41 -21.14
CA LEU A 412 5.98 8.39 -20.70
C LEU A 412 5.44 6.97 -20.82
N VAL A 413 5.26 6.30 -19.69
CA VAL A 413 4.78 4.91 -19.62
C VAL A 413 3.60 4.80 -18.65
N PHE A 414 2.54 4.11 -19.09
CA PHE A 414 1.40 3.75 -18.23
C PHE A 414 1.50 2.28 -17.85
N LEU A 415 2.15 2.01 -16.72
CA LEU A 415 2.44 0.66 -16.22
C LEU A 415 1.21 -0.16 -15.84
N PRO A 416 0.09 0.42 -15.36
CA PRO A 416 -1.08 -0.37 -14.97
C PRO A 416 -1.58 -1.30 -16.08
N LYS A 417 -1.38 -0.95 -17.37
CA LYS A 417 -1.73 -1.85 -18.47
C LYS A 417 -0.86 -3.10 -18.53
N LEU A 418 0.44 -2.96 -18.25
CA LEU A 418 1.37 -4.09 -18.13
C LEU A 418 1.01 -4.97 -16.91
N PHE A 419 0.64 -4.35 -15.81
CA PHE A 419 0.25 -5.06 -14.59
C PHE A 419 -1.05 -5.85 -14.79
N GLU A 420 -2.05 -5.24 -15.44
CA GLU A 420 -3.30 -5.88 -15.82
C GLU A 420 -3.06 -7.10 -16.73
N GLU A 421 -2.26 -6.96 -17.77
CA GLU A 421 -1.93 -8.06 -18.69
C GLU A 421 -1.27 -9.24 -17.96
N THR A 422 -0.36 -8.96 -17.00
CA THR A 422 0.25 -9.99 -16.16
C THR A 422 -0.79 -10.68 -15.27
N LEU A 423 -1.66 -9.92 -14.62
CA LEU A 423 -2.70 -10.45 -13.72
C LEU A 423 -3.74 -11.30 -14.46
N GLN A 424 -4.08 -10.93 -15.69
CA GLN A 424 -5.00 -11.67 -16.55
C GLN A 424 -4.37 -12.91 -17.21
N GLY A 425 -3.05 -13.08 -17.14
CA GLY A 425 -2.35 -14.24 -17.66
C GLY A 425 -2.89 -15.54 -17.06
N ASP A 426 -3.24 -16.51 -17.92
CA ASP A 426 -3.78 -17.80 -17.49
C ASP A 426 -2.65 -18.77 -17.17
N THR A 427 -2.58 -19.24 -15.95
CA THR A 427 -1.59 -20.24 -15.50
C THR A 427 -1.96 -21.66 -15.93
N TYR A 428 -3.23 -21.90 -16.28
CA TYR A 428 -3.81 -23.22 -16.54
C TYR A 428 -3.66 -24.23 -15.39
N ALA A 429 -3.26 -23.81 -14.20
CA ALA A 429 -2.98 -24.72 -13.06
C ALA A 429 -4.19 -25.57 -12.65
N LYS A 430 -5.41 -25.05 -12.82
CA LYS A 430 -6.68 -25.78 -12.62
C LYS A 430 -7.58 -25.74 -13.86
N GLY A 431 -6.99 -25.66 -15.04
CA GLY A 431 -7.70 -25.49 -16.31
C GLY A 431 -7.84 -24.04 -16.71
N THR A 432 -8.56 -23.78 -17.80
CA THR A 432 -8.76 -22.43 -18.36
C THR A 432 -9.41 -21.50 -17.34
N GLY A 433 -8.92 -20.27 -17.25
CA GLY A 433 -9.41 -19.25 -16.32
C GLY A 433 -8.71 -19.26 -14.95
N SER A 434 -7.61 -20.02 -14.82
CA SER A 434 -6.73 -20.02 -13.64
C SER A 434 -5.76 -18.83 -13.70
N THR A 435 -6.28 -17.60 -13.67
CA THR A 435 -5.45 -16.41 -13.86
C THR A 435 -4.48 -16.15 -12.71
N VAL A 436 -3.41 -15.41 -12.99
CA VAL A 436 -2.46 -14.93 -11.97
C VAL A 436 -3.20 -14.11 -10.91
N ALA A 437 -4.17 -13.30 -11.30
CA ALA A 437 -5.02 -12.54 -10.36
C ALA A 437 -5.66 -13.46 -9.31
N LYS A 438 -6.26 -14.57 -9.73
CA LYS A 438 -6.88 -15.55 -8.82
C LYS A 438 -5.90 -16.33 -7.95
N VAL A 439 -4.65 -16.44 -8.36
CA VAL A 439 -3.58 -16.97 -7.49
C VAL A 439 -3.26 -15.96 -6.40
N VAL A 440 -3.08 -14.71 -6.77
CA VAL A 440 -2.62 -13.62 -5.89
C VAL A 440 -3.71 -13.19 -4.89
N ASP A 441 -4.98 -13.20 -5.29
CA ASP A 441 -6.11 -12.91 -4.40
C ASP A 441 -6.54 -14.12 -3.56
N GLY A 442 -5.89 -15.27 -3.76
CA GLY A 442 -6.13 -16.51 -3.02
C GLY A 442 -7.34 -17.32 -3.47
N SER A 443 -8.18 -16.82 -4.37
CA SER A 443 -9.43 -17.50 -4.76
C SER A 443 -9.20 -18.82 -5.49
N LEU A 444 -8.12 -18.92 -6.31
CA LEU A 444 -7.79 -20.16 -7.02
C LEU A 444 -7.41 -21.30 -6.08
N ASN A 445 -6.63 -21.02 -5.05
CA ASN A 445 -6.02 -22.01 -4.16
C ASN A 445 -6.55 -21.93 -2.72
N GLN A 446 -7.59 -21.13 -2.48
CA GLN A 446 -8.23 -20.92 -1.17
C GLN A 446 -7.21 -20.49 -0.09
N LYS A 447 -6.36 -19.51 -0.43
CA LYS A 447 -5.37 -18.97 0.49
C LYS A 447 -5.91 -17.75 1.23
N GLU A 448 -5.82 -17.81 2.56
CA GLU A 448 -6.26 -16.72 3.42
C GLU A 448 -5.30 -15.52 3.43
N LEU A 449 -3.99 -15.78 3.39
CA LEU A 449 -2.98 -14.74 3.32
C LEU A 449 -2.69 -14.39 1.87
N THR A 450 -2.95 -13.15 1.49
CA THR A 450 -2.82 -12.64 0.12
C THR A 450 -2.08 -11.32 0.09
N GLY A 451 -1.33 -11.05 -0.98
CA GLY A 451 -0.51 -9.85 -1.06
C GLY A 451 -0.15 -9.39 -2.47
N MET A 452 0.02 -8.08 -2.61
CA MET A 452 0.58 -7.43 -3.77
C MET A 452 1.48 -6.27 -3.33
N ALA A 453 2.72 -6.26 -3.82
CA ALA A 453 3.70 -5.22 -3.55
C ALA A 453 4.10 -4.48 -4.82
N GLY A 454 4.29 -3.17 -4.71
CA GLY A 454 4.85 -2.33 -5.76
C GLY A 454 6.17 -1.72 -5.32
N VAL A 455 7.24 -1.92 -6.09
CA VAL A 455 8.50 -1.19 -5.87
C VAL A 455 8.27 0.26 -6.23
N SER A 456 8.33 1.13 -5.23
CA SER A 456 7.87 2.50 -5.35
C SER A 456 8.89 3.40 -6.04
N ASN A 457 8.40 4.33 -6.87
CA ASN A 457 9.18 5.44 -7.39
C ASN A 457 8.69 6.74 -6.74
N ILE A 458 8.89 6.85 -5.44
CA ILE A 458 8.48 8.01 -4.63
C ILE A 458 9.73 8.59 -3.97
N GLY A 459 9.95 9.87 -4.16
CA GLY A 459 11.04 10.61 -3.57
C GLY A 459 10.65 12.03 -3.24
N ASN A 460 11.61 12.84 -2.81
CA ASN A 460 11.39 14.21 -2.35
C ASN A 460 11.23 15.24 -3.48
N ALA A 461 11.10 14.81 -4.74
CA ALA A 461 10.67 15.70 -5.82
C ALA A 461 9.26 16.26 -5.51
N ARG A 462 9.02 17.53 -5.79
CA ARG A 462 7.75 18.20 -5.44
C ARG A 462 6.51 17.48 -5.96
N ASN A 463 6.61 16.80 -7.10
CA ASN A 463 5.55 15.97 -7.69
C ASN A 463 5.61 14.50 -7.27
N TRP A 464 6.39 14.14 -6.24
CA TRP A 464 6.59 12.80 -5.66
C TRP A 464 7.31 11.79 -6.54
N THR A 465 7.09 11.80 -7.86
CA THR A 465 7.50 10.74 -8.77
C THR A 465 8.50 11.19 -9.83
N GLY A 466 9.03 12.42 -9.70
CA GLY A 466 9.96 13.03 -10.65
C GLY A 466 9.29 13.49 -11.96
N HIS A 467 8.17 12.87 -12.33
CA HIS A 467 7.38 13.21 -13.50
C HIS A 467 5.88 13.15 -13.17
N PRO A 468 5.08 14.21 -13.43
CA PRO A 468 3.69 14.25 -12.97
C PRO A 468 2.81 13.13 -13.54
N PHE A 469 3.05 12.65 -14.76
CA PHE A 469 2.30 11.53 -15.33
C PHE A 469 2.63 10.17 -14.68
N ALA A 470 3.78 10.02 -14.01
CA ALA A 470 4.12 8.79 -13.30
C ALA A 470 3.27 8.59 -12.04
N GLN A 471 2.60 9.63 -11.56
CA GLN A 471 1.59 9.51 -10.50
C GLN A 471 0.45 8.55 -10.88
N ALA A 472 0.10 8.47 -12.17
CA ALA A 472 -0.90 7.52 -12.67
C ALA A 472 -0.46 6.05 -12.48
N ASN A 473 0.85 5.76 -12.49
CA ASN A 473 1.37 4.43 -12.24
C ASN A 473 1.20 4.02 -10.77
N TRP A 474 1.45 4.94 -9.85
CA TRP A 474 1.19 4.73 -8.42
C TRP A 474 -0.31 4.54 -8.15
N TYR A 475 -1.17 5.43 -8.67
CA TYR A 475 -2.62 5.32 -8.55
C TYR A 475 -3.13 3.98 -9.09
N GLY A 476 -2.76 3.63 -10.32
CA GLY A 476 -3.21 2.41 -10.99
C GLY A 476 -2.74 1.14 -10.27
N PHE A 477 -1.51 1.12 -9.74
CA PHE A 477 -1.04 0.03 -8.90
C PHE A 477 -1.95 -0.16 -7.67
N GLY A 478 -2.26 0.90 -6.95
CA GLY A 478 -3.12 0.83 -5.77
C GLY A 478 -4.52 0.28 -6.09
N ARG A 479 -5.09 0.69 -7.24
CA ARG A 479 -6.42 0.21 -7.67
C ARG A 479 -6.40 -1.26 -8.10
N LEU A 480 -5.36 -1.72 -8.79
CA LEU A 480 -5.16 -3.15 -9.13
C LEU A 480 -4.85 -3.99 -7.88
N ALA A 481 -4.14 -3.44 -6.90
CA ALA A 481 -3.93 -4.13 -5.62
C ALA A 481 -5.22 -4.24 -4.79
N TRP A 482 -6.16 -3.30 -4.96
CA TRP A 482 -7.50 -3.40 -4.36
C TRP A 482 -8.33 -4.49 -5.04
N ASN A 483 -8.37 -4.49 -6.35
CA ASN A 483 -9.05 -5.50 -7.17
C ASN A 483 -8.20 -5.84 -8.40
N PRO A 484 -7.60 -7.03 -8.46
CA PRO A 484 -6.71 -7.45 -9.54
C PRO A 484 -7.43 -7.95 -10.80
N GLU A 485 -8.78 -8.04 -10.80
CA GLU A 485 -9.63 -8.46 -11.92
C GLU A 485 -10.19 -7.30 -12.73
#